data_05014d96b289f877abdb15595f483984
#
_entry.id   05014d96b289f877abdb15595f483984
#
_cell.length_a   1.000
_cell.length_b   1.000
_cell.length_c   1.000
_cell.angle_alpha   90.00
_cell.angle_beta   90.00
_cell.angle_gamma   90.00
#
_symmetry.space_group_name_H-M   'P 1'
#
loop_
_entity.id
_entity.type
_entity.pdbx_description
1 polymer ?
#
loop_
_entity_poly.entity_id
_entity_poly.type
_entity_poly.pdbx_seq_one_letter_code
_entity_poly.pdbx_strand_id
1 'polypeptide(L)'
;YIIWAPLHDLEDQGGVYYIDQHTSLEIMKKEEESGLVNGPTVLNMMHDQKPTQLKFGQAIIFNPFILHGNISFNSDLARIACNVRFQSCHRPILQKNSDYLKYYELP
;
A
#
# COMPACT_ATOMS: atom_id res chain seq x y z
N TYR A 1 -7.63 0.64 7.32
CA TYR A 1 -7.26 -0.56 6.56
C TYR A 1 -7.28 -0.29 5.07
N ILE A 2 -6.44 -0.99 4.35
CA ILE A 2 -6.40 -1.01 2.89
C ILE A 2 -6.76 -2.41 2.43
N ILE A 3 -7.69 -2.52 1.48
CA ILE A 3 -7.94 -3.74 0.71
C ILE A 3 -7.36 -3.53 -0.67
N TRP A 4 -6.55 -4.48 -1.11
CA TRP A 4 -6.02 -4.50 -2.46
C TRP A 4 -6.33 -5.86 -3.11
N ALA A 5 -6.97 -5.84 -4.28
CA ALA A 5 -7.41 -7.01 -4.99
C ALA A 5 -7.11 -6.87 -6.50
N PRO A 6 -6.38 -7.81 -7.10
CA PRO A 6 -6.23 -7.83 -8.55
C PRO A 6 -7.54 -8.24 -9.23
N LEU A 7 -7.78 -7.70 -10.40
CA LEU A 7 -8.94 -8.04 -11.23
C LEU A 7 -8.63 -9.11 -12.29
N HIS A 8 -7.47 -9.73 -12.19
CA HIS A 8 -7.01 -10.88 -12.97
C HIS A 8 -5.91 -11.61 -12.18
N ASP A 9 -5.52 -12.79 -12.61
CA ASP A 9 -4.36 -13.48 -12.03
C ASP A 9 -3.10 -12.63 -12.23
N LEU A 10 -2.28 -12.53 -11.20
CA LEU A 10 -1.05 -11.75 -11.27
C LEU A 10 0.08 -12.59 -11.87
N GLU A 11 0.89 -11.94 -12.69
CA GLU A 11 2.21 -12.44 -13.05
C GLU A 11 3.18 -12.34 -11.85
N ASP A 12 4.28 -13.06 -11.90
CA ASP A 12 5.22 -13.27 -10.80
C ASP A 12 5.67 -11.98 -10.06
N GLN A 13 5.71 -10.85 -10.75
CA GLN A 13 6.15 -9.57 -10.19
C GLN A 13 5.02 -8.52 -10.11
N GLY A 14 3.81 -8.89 -10.49
CA GLY A 14 2.67 -7.95 -10.56
C GLY A 14 2.03 -7.61 -9.22
N GLY A 15 2.44 -8.26 -8.12
CA GLY A 15 1.87 -8.05 -6.80
C GLY A 15 2.35 -6.79 -6.10
N VAL A 16 1.81 -6.58 -4.92
CA VAL A 16 2.24 -5.52 -3.99
C VAL A 16 3.43 -6.03 -3.18
N TYR A 17 4.46 -5.22 -3.08
CA TYR A 17 5.59 -5.40 -2.17
C TYR A 17 5.29 -4.71 -0.86
N TYR A 18 5.71 -5.27 0.24
CA TYR A 18 5.54 -4.67 1.55
C TYR A 18 6.71 -4.97 2.48
N ILE A 19 6.95 -4.07 3.42
CA ILE A 19 7.91 -4.22 4.50
C ILE A 19 7.11 -4.60 5.75
N ASP A 20 7.64 -5.50 6.56
CA ASP A 20 6.96 -5.91 7.79
C ASP A 20 6.59 -4.73 8.69
N GLN A 21 5.60 -4.93 9.56
CA GLN A 21 5.04 -3.86 10.37
C GLN A 21 6.06 -3.23 11.32
N HIS A 22 6.91 -4.02 11.93
CA HIS A 22 7.91 -3.51 12.89
C HIS A 22 8.89 -2.58 12.19
N THR A 23 9.50 -3.05 11.11
CA THR A 23 10.44 -2.28 10.29
C THR A 23 9.78 -1.04 9.68
N SER A 24 8.55 -1.16 9.22
CA SER A 24 7.78 -0.02 8.71
C SER A 24 7.61 1.08 9.76
N LEU A 25 7.24 0.72 10.99
CA LEU A 25 7.05 1.67 12.08
C LEU A 25 8.38 2.32 12.51
N GLU A 26 9.47 1.57 12.54
CA GLU A 26 10.80 2.13 12.84
C GLU A 26 11.25 3.15 11.79
N ILE A 27 11.03 2.84 10.50
CA ILE A 27 11.37 3.77 9.41
C ILE A 27 10.52 5.04 9.53
N MET A 28 9.21 4.91 9.72
CA MET A 28 8.30 6.05 9.88
C MET A 28 8.67 6.92 11.08
N LYS A 29 9.06 6.32 12.19
CA LYS A 29 9.51 7.06 13.38
C LYS A 29 10.79 7.85 13.13
N LYS A 30 11.78 7.24 12.48
CA LYS A 30 13.01 7.92 12.09
C LYS A 30 12.76 9.06 11.10
N GLU A 31 11.81 8.86 10.19
CA GLU A 31 11.37 9.88 9.25
C GLU A 31 10.71 11.05 9.96
N GLU A 32 9.83 10.80 10.92
CA GLU A 32 9.18 11.84 11.74
C GLU A 32 10.21 12.66 12.52
N GLU A 33 11.25 12.00 13.09
CA GLU A 33 12.32 12.64 13.84
C GLU A 33 13.28 13.45 12.96
N SER A 34 13.58 12.99 11.77
CA SER A 34 14.57 13.59 10.86
C SER A 34 13.98 14.49 9.77
N GLY A 35 12.69 14.36 9.51
CA GLY A 35 12.00 15.03 8.40
C GLY A 35 12.39 14.54 7.00
N LEU A 36 13.16 13.46 6.92
CA LEU A 36 13.68 12.92 5.67
C LEU A 36 13.17 11.49 5.43
N VAL A 37 12.42 11.32 4.34
CA VAL A 37 12.14 9.99 3.78
C VAL A 37 13.35 9.54 2.99
N ASN A 38 13.97 8.46 3.42
CA ASN A 38 14.98 7.79 2.60
C ASN A 38 14.31 6.84 1.60
N GLY A 39 13.65 7.42 0.59
CA GLY A 39 12.96 6.67 -0.47
C GLY A 39 13.83 5.60 -1.15
N PRO A 40 15.09 5.87 -1.52
CA PRO A 40 15.99 4.86 -2.07
C PRO A 40 16.21 3.67 -1.13
N THR A 41 16.38 3.90 0.16
CA THR A 41 16.55 2.80 1.13
C THR A 41 15.29 1.94 1.22
N VAL A 42 14.12 2.56 1.31
CA VAL A 42 12.83 1.84 1.34
C VAL A 42 12.63 1.04 0.07
N LEU A 43 12.94 1.61 -1.09
CA LEU A 43 12.83 0.92 -2.37
C LEU A 43 13.75 -0.29 -2.46
N ASN A 44 15.00 -0.15 -2.01
CA ASN A 44 15.95 -1.28 -1.96
C ASN A 44 15.44 -2.40 -1.04
N MET A 45 14.90 -2.06 0.13
CA MET A 45 14.31 -3.04 1.03
C MET A 45 13.12 -3.77 0.40
N MET A 46 12.31 -3.07 -0.41
CA MET A 46 11.21 -3.69 -1.14
C MET A 46 11.71 -4.62 -2.26
N HIS A 47 12.82 -4.29 -2.93
CA HIS A 47 13.43 -5.16 -3.94
C HIS A 47 13.90 -6.51 -3.37
N ASP A 48 14.27 -6.54 -2.10
CA ASP A 48 14.68 -7.78 -1.40
C ASP A 48 13.47 -8.65 -0.98
N GLN A 49 12.24 -8.14 -1.13
CA GLN A 49 11.02 -8.87 -0.82
C GLN A 49 10.44 -9.56 -2.06
N LYS A 50 9.61 -10.56 -1.82
CA LYS A 50 8.77 -11.13 -2.87
C LYS A 50 7.43 -10.40 -2.91
N PRO A 51 6.89 -10.11 -4.10
CA PRO A 51 5.56 -9.54 -4.22
C PRO A 51 4.50 -10.53 -3.75
N THR A 52 3.36 -10.01 -3.34
CA THR A 52 2.19 -10.85 -3.05
C THR A 52 1.76 -11.61 -4.29
N GLN A 53 1.53 -12.91 -4.15
CA GLN A 53 1.04 -13.77 -5.22
C GLN A 53 -0.47 -13.95 -5.04
N LEU A 54 -1.25 -13.28 -5.86
CA LEU A 54 -2.72 -13.32 -5.78
C LEU A 54 -3.31 -13.72 -7.13
N LYS A 55 -4.38 -14.49 -7.04
CA LYS A 55 -5.24 -14.83 -8.19
C LYS A 55 -6.49 -13.96 -8.19
N PHE A 56 -7.15 -13.89 -9.31
CA PHE A 56 -8.47 -13.29 -9.39
C PHE A 56 -9.41 -13.83 -8.30
N GLY A 57 -10.13 -12.95 -7.63
CA GLY A 57 -10.99 -13.29 -6.50
C GLY A 57 -10.31 -13.34 -5.13
N GLN A 58 -8.98 -13.19 -5.06
CA GLN A 58 -8.24 -13.05 -3.82
C GLN A 58 -7.95 -11.57 -3.53
N ALA A 59 -7.78 -11.23 -2.25
CA ALA A 59 -7.41 -9.89 -1.81
C ALA A 59 -6.46 -9.96 -0.61
N ILE A 60 -5.67 -8.92 -0.44
CA ILE A 60 -4.94 -8.66 0.80
C ILE A 60 -5.57 -7.49 1.55
N ILE A 61 -5.56 -7.60 2.86
CA ILE A 61 -5.99 -6.53 3.77
C ILE A 61 -4.80 -6.21 4.66
N PHE A 62 -4.41 -4.95 4.72
CA PHE A 62 -3.27 -4.53 5.52
C PHE A 62 -3.48 -3.17 6.17
N ASN A 63 -2.65 -2.90 7.17
CA ASN A 63 -2.62 -1.62 7.87
C ASN A 63 -1.99 -0.55 6.96
N PRO A 64 -2.58 0.66 6.84
CA PRO A 64 -2.01 1.74 6.03
C PRO A 64 -0.62 2.22 6.48
N PHE A 65 -0.20 1.88 7.71
CA PHE A 65 1.15 2.19 8.21
C PHE A 65 2.22 1.18 7.81
N ILE A 66 1.86 0.12 7.11
CA ILE A 66 2.83 -0.77 6.48
C ILE A 66 3.36 -0.09 5.21
N LEU A 67 4.67 0.07 5.14
CA LEU A 67 5.34 0.56 3.93
C LEU A 67 5.13 -0.46 2.81
N HIS A 68 4.53 -0.02 1.73
CA HIS A 68 4.14 -0.86 0.61
C HIS A 68 4.24 -0.11 -0.70
N GLY A 69 4.34 -0.82 -1.78
CA GLY A 69 4.43 -0.21 -3.09
C GLY A 69 4.44 -1.23 -4.22
N ASN A 70 4.65 -0.71 -5.40
CA ASN A 70 4.83 -1.49 -6.61
C ASN A 70 6.21 -1.22 -7.16
N ILE A 71 6.86 -2.26 -7.64
CA ILE A 71 8.13 -2.15 -8.36
C ILE A 71 7.81 -2.31 -9.85
N SER A 72 8.42 -1.47 -10.67
CA SER A 72 8.28 -1.59 -12.12
C SER A 72 8.88 -2.90 -12.58
N PHE A 73 8.15 -3.63 -13.39
CA PHE A 73 8.60 -4.86 -14.02
C PHE A 73 8.21 -4.86 -15.51
N ASN A 74 8.92 -5.62 -16.27
CA ASN A 74 8.65 -5.75 -17.71
C ASN A 74 7.55 -6.79 -17.92
N SER A 75 6.43 -6.38 -18.44
CA SER A 75 5.30 -7.24 -18.79
C SER A 75 4.57 -6.70 -20.01
N ASP A 76 4.13 -7.59 -20.86
CA ASP A 76 3.27 -7.27 -22.01
C ASP A 76 1.80 -7.08 -21.60
N LEU A 77 1.48 -7.37 -20.33
CA LEU A 77 0.12 -7.29 -19.80
C LEU A 77 -0.03 -6.09 -18.84
N ALA A 78 -1.11 -5.36 -19.00
CA ALA A 78 -1.49 -4.33 -18.04
C ALA A 78 -2.02 -4.99 -16.75
N ARG A 79 -1.52 -4.53 -15.60
CA ARG A 79 -2.08 -4.91 -14.31
C ARG A 79 -3.24 -4.01 -13.95
N ILE A 80 -4.38 -4.63 -13.65
CA ILE A 80 -5.58 -3.94 -13.18
C ILE A 80 -5.90 -4.45 -11.77
N ALA A 81 -6.04 -3.54 -10.82
CA ALA A 81 -6.36 -3.88 -9.43
C ALA A 81 -7.31 -2.85 -8.81
N CYS A 82 -8.12 -3.31 -7.88
CA CYS A 82 -8.95 -2.48 -7.02
C CYS A 82 -8.19 -2.17 -5.74
N ASN A 83 -8.19 -0.90 -5.32
CA ASN A 83 -7.59 -0.45 -4.07
C ASN A 83 -8.63 0.37 -3.31
N VAL A 84 -9.06 -0.14 -2.16
CA VAL A 84 -10.07 0.50 -1.32
C VAL A 84 -9.48 0.77 0.06
N ARG A 85 -9.72 1.98 0.57
CA ARG A 85 -9.32 2.38 1.92
C ARG A 85 -10.55 2.62 2.76
N PHE A 86 -10.53 2.16 4.00
CA PHE A 86 -11.59 2.40 4.96
C PHE A 86 -11.03 2.53 6.38
N GLN A 87 -11.76 3.27 7.19
CA GLN A 87 -11.47 3.46 8.60
C GLN A 87 -12.77 3.41 9.40
N SER A 88 -12.63 3.26 10.72
CA SER A 88 -13.76 3.36 11.62
C SER A 88 -14.34 4.77 11.61
N CYS A 89 -15.66 4.90 11.48
CA CYS A 89 -16.36 6.18 11.60
C CYS A 89 -16.23 6.85 13.00
N HIS A 90 -15.79 6.08 14.00
CA HIS A 90 -15.53 6.58 15.35
C HIS A 90 -14.10 7.11 15.55
N ARG A 91 -13.27 7.07 14.52
CA ARG A 91 -11.90 7.60 14.57
C ARG A 91 -11.83 8.92 13.80
N PRO A 92 -11.07 9.92 14.32
CA PRO A 92 -10.88 11.15 13.58
C PRO A 92 -10.20 10.87 12.25
N ILE A 93 -10.65 11.56 11.21
CA ILE A 93 -10.04 11.50 9.87
C ILE A 93 -8.81 12.39 9.89
N LEU A 94 -7.69 11.88 9.42
CA LEU A 94 -6.49 12.70 9.23
C LEU A 94 -6.81 13.86 8.28
N GLN A 95 -6.40 15.07 8.64
CA GLN A 95 -6.77 16.30 7.96
C GLN A 95 -6.47 16.26 6.44
N LYS A 96 -5.36 15.64 6.03
CA LYS A 96 -5.04 15.48 4.61
C LYS A 96 -5.92 14.46 3.87
N ASN A 97 -6.72 13.69 4.58
CA ASN A 97 -7.71 12.77 4.00
C ASN A 97 -9.12 13.39 3.99
N SER A 98 -9.34 14.52 4.68
CA SER A 98 -10.64 15.18 4.73
C SER A 98 -11.11 15.70 3.37
N ASP A 99 -10.18 16.01 2.46
CA ASP A 99 -10.52 16.48 1.13
C ASP A 99 -11.16 15.38 0.25
N TYR A 100 -10.89 14.12 0.51
CA TYR A 100 -11.57 13.00 -0.16
C TYR A 100 -13.05 12.90 0.21
N LEU A 101 -13.42 13.30 1.43
CA LEU A 101 -14.84 13.25 1.87
C LEU A 101 -15.69 14.37 1.30
N LYS A 102 -15.08 15.45 0.79
CA LYS A 102 -15.81 16.51 0.07
C LYS A 102 -16.43 16.03 -1.24
N TYR A 103 -15.95 14.92 -1.79
CA TYR A 103 -16.45 14.35 -3.05
C TYR A 103 -17.46 13.22 -2.85
N TYR A 104 -17.66 12.78 -1.62
CA TYR A 104 -18.61 11.72 -1.29
C TYR A 104 -19.57 12.27 -0.23
N GLU A 105 -20.72 12.72 -0.66
CA GLU A 105 -21.84 12.90 0.27
C GLU A 105 -22.20 11.53 0.84
N LEU A 106 -21.86 11.29 2.09
CA LEU A 106 -22.32 10.12 2.80
C LEU A 106 -23.82 10.29 3.02
N PRO A 107 -24.62 9.29 2.66
CA PRO A 107 -26.05 9.32 2.91
C PRO A 107 -26.35 9.41 4.40
#